data_e674a35f12c3bdbc4dc39e9cac069569
#
_entry.id   e674a35f12c3bdbc4dc39e9cac069569
#
_cell.length_a   1.000
_cell.length_b   1.000
_cell.length_c   1.000
_cell.angle_alpha   90.00
_cell.angle_beta   90.00
_cell.angle_gamma   90.00
#
_symmetry.space_group_name_H-M   'P 1'
#
loop_
_entity.id
_entity.type
_entity.pdbx_description
1 polymer ?
#
loop_
_entity_poly.entity_id
_entity_poly.type
_entity_poly.pdbx_seq_one_letter_code
_entity_poly.pdbx_strand_id
1 'polypeptide(L)'
;MKNKCIVVGVTAGIAAYKICQLVSSLKKQGNEVHIIMTKEAEKFVTPLTFQTLSNQKVITDMFTVDYTPDVHHISLAKKADLFVVAPATANIIAKIAHGIADDMLTTTFLAATCPKLIVPAMNTNMLDNPITQDNIATCKKYGMHIMCSGAGYLACGDVGKGRLPEPEEIEDAIASLVETDRYLNGRHVVITAGATQEEIDPVRYITNHSTGKMGYALAKEARNAGAKVTLISGKTNLPQPYGVDVVNVISAADMADSVVNNFEKADVVIMSAAVADYTPLEKADHKIKKADGDLSISLKRTQDILLEIGKKKRENQVVIGFAMETENLLENAAKKLQEKNADYIIANSIREPGAGFGVDTNIVKIISPTSVEDLGLLSKDETAKEILRHCLKK
;
A
#
# COMPACT_ATOMS: atom_id res chain seq x y z
N MET A 1 -3.52 -11.98 -2.70
CA MET A 1 -2.76 -12.97 -1.89
C MET A 1 -3.70 -14.11 -1.53
N LYS A 2 -3.42 -15.35 -1.95
CA LYS A 2 -4.23 -16.57 -1.64
C LYS A 2 -3.29 -17.76 -1.49
N ASN A 3 -3.71 -18.76 -0.70
CA ASN A 3 -3.02 -20.04 -0.52
C ASN A 3 -1.57 -19.91 0.01
N LYS A 4 -1.29 -18.89 0.83
CA LYS A 4 0.00 -18.72 1.49
C LYS A 4 -0.06 -19.22 2.93
N CYS A 5 1.04 -19.80 3.40
CA CYS A 5 1.21 -20.19 4.81
C CYS A 5 1.91 -19.05 5.55
N ILE A 6 1.19 -18.39 6.45
CA ILE A 6 1.69 -17.26 7.23
C ILE A 6 1.78 -17.66 8.68
N VAL A 7 2.98 -17.61 9.26
CA VAL A 7 3.20 -17.82 10.69
C VAL A 7 3.23 -16.48 11.40
N VAL A 8 2.37 -16.28 12.38
CA VAL A 8 2.26 -15.06 13.17
C VAL A 8 2.70 -15.31 14.60
N GLY A 9 3.81 -14.70 14.98
CA GLY A 9 4.32 -14.67 16.35
C GLY A 9 3.69 -13.51 17.11
N VAL A 10 2.92 -13.79 18.16
CA VAL A 10 2.28 -12.77 19.00
C VAL A 10 3.01 -12.64 20.31
N THR A 11 3.52 -11.43 20.62
CA THR A 11 4.22 -11.15 21.87
C THR A 11 3.42 -10.27 22.82
N ALA A 12 3.88 -10.12 24.05
CA ALA A 12 3.18 -9.39 25.11
C ALA A 12 3.01 -7.91 24.79
N GLY A 13 1.80 -7.41 24.92
CA GLY A 13 1.45 -6.01 24.78
C GLY A 13 -0.03 -5.83 24.52
N ILE A 14 -0.56 -4.69 24.95
CA ILE A 14 -1.99 -4.39 24.76
C ILE A 14 -2.40 -4.49 23.29
N ALA A 15 -1.50 -4.15 22.36
CA ALA A 15 -1.79 -4.19 20.92
C ALA A 15 -2.02 -5.61 20.36
N ALA A 16 -1.81 -6.68 21.13
CA ALA A 16 -2.08 -8.06 20.73
C ALA A 16 -3.55 -8.27 20.28
N TYR A 17 -4.50 -7.54 20.86
CA TYR A 17 -5.91 -7.64 20.46
C TYR A 17 -6.16 -7.26 19.01
N LYS A 18 -5.38 -6.31 18.44
CA LYS A 18 -5.50 -5.90 17.03
C LYS A 18 -5.10 -7.00 16.06
N ILE A 19 -4.22 -7.92 16.50
CA ILE A 19 -3.79 -9.04 15.65
C ILE A 19 -4.92 -10.03 15.41
N CYS A 20 -5.96 -10.04 16.24
CA CYS A 20 -7.16 -10.84 15.98
C CYS A 20 -7.84 -10.42 14.66
N GLN A 21 -7.92 -9.12 14.38
CA GLN A 21 -8.47 -8.60 13.12
C GLN A 21 -7.58 -8.98 11.93
N LEU A 22 -6.26 -8.82 12.06
CA LEU A 22 -5.30 -9.24 11.02
C LEU A 22 -5.44 -10.72 10.67
N VAL A 23 -5.47 -11.60 11.68
CA VAL A 23 -5.63 -13.05 11.50
C VAL A 23 -6.94 -13.38 10.80
N SER A 24 -8.04 -12.75 11.22
CA SER A 24 -9.36 -12.92 10.58
C SER A 24 -9.34 -12.49 9.11
N SER A 25 -8.72 -11.36 8.78
CA SER A 25 -8.60 -10.85 7.40
C SER A 25 -7.77 -11.79 6.53
N LEU A 26 -6.58 -12.17 6.98
CA LEU A 26 -5.70 -13.10 6.27
C LEU A 26 -6.39 -14.44 5.98
N LYS A 27 -7.16 -14.96 6.96
CA LYS A 27 -7.91 -16.20 6.80
C LYS A 27 -9.04 -16.07 5.77
N LYS A 28 -9.80 -14.96 5.80
CA LYS A 28 -10.86 -14.66 4.82
C LYS A 28 -10.33 -14.57 3.39
N GLN A 29 -9.09 -14.15 3.21
CA GLN A 29 -8.42 -14.12 1.91
C GLN A 29 -7.97 -15.49 1.41
N GLY A 30 -8.20 -16.57 2.17
CA GLY A 30 -7.88 -17.94 1.79
C GLY A 30 -6.44 -18.35 2.11
N ASN A 31 -5.79 -17.68 3.06
CA ASN A 31 -4.46 -18.07 3.54
C ASN A 31 -4.54 -19.08 4.69
N GLU A 32 -3.50 -19.86 4.87
CA GLU A 32 -3.30 -20.68 6.05
C GLU A 32 -2.52 -19.85 7.08
N VAL A 33 -3.08 -19.66 8.28
CA VAL A 33 -2.49 -18.79 9.31
C VAL A 33 -2.24 -19.61 10.55
N HIS A 34 -0.97 -19.73 10.95
CA HIS A 34 -0.53 -20.38 12.18
C HIS A 34 -0.09 -19.34 13.19
N ILE A 35 -0.45 -19.57 14.45
CA ILE A 35 -0.17 -18.63 15.53
C ILE A 35 0.77 -19.28 16.56
N ILE A 36 1.84 -18.56 16.88
CA ILE A 36 2.72 -18.87 18.02
C ILE A 36 2.61 -17.71 19.01
N MET A 37 2.28 -18.01 20.28
CA MET A 37 2.19 -16.98 21.32
C MET A 37 3.28 -17.15 22.36
N THR A 38 3.82 -16.03 22.84
CA THR A 38 4.63 -16.09 24.09
C THR A 38 3.70 -16.24 25.29
N LYS A 39 4.20 -16.82 26.39
CA LYS A 39 3.42 -17.02 27.64
C LYS A 39 2.84 -15.69 28.18
N GLU A 40 3.57 -14.61 28.02
CA GLU A 40 3.12 -13.28 28.44
C GLU A 40 2.03 -12.73 27.53
N ALA A 41 1.99 -13.11 26.25
CA ALA A 41 0.94 -12.69 25.30
C ALA A 41 -0.42 -13.29 25.70
N GLU A 42 -0.45 -14.49 26.27
CA GLU A 42 -1.67 -15.16 26.72
C GLU A 42 -2.44 -14.37 27.79
N LYS A 43 -1.76 -13.46 28.51
CA LYS A 43 -2.37 -12.57 29.51
C LYS A 43 -3.19 -11.45 28.89
N PHE A 44 -2.95 -11.11 27.60
CA PHE A 44 -3.67 -10.06 26.88
C PHE A 44 -4.78 -10.63 26.00
N VAL A 45 -4.51 -11.74 25.31
CA VAL A 45 -5.47 -12.43 24.45
C VAL A 45 -5.29 -13.93 24.66
N THR A 46 -6.38 -14.64 24.88
CA THR A 46 -6.28 -16.09 25.11
C THR A 46 -5.96 -16.85 23.82
N PRO A 47 -5.24 -17.98 23.88
CA PRO A 47 -5.00 -18.84 22.73
C PRO A 47 -6.28 -19.27 22.01
N LEU A 48 -7.38 -19.47 22.76
CA LEU A 48 -8.68 -19.87 22.21
C LEU A 48 -9.20 -18.84 21.20
N THR A 49 -8.99 -17.54 21.42
CA THR A 49 -9.41 -16.49 20.49
C THR A 49 -8.72 -16.67 19.13
N PHE A 50 -7.41 -16.82 19.12
CA PHE A 50 -6.65 -17.02 17.88
C PHE A 50 -6.93 -18.38 17.23
N GLN A 51 -7.12 -19.43 18.01
CA GLN A 51 -7.49 -20.75 17.49
C GLN A 51 -8.82 -20.68 16.73
N THR A 52 -9.81 -19.99 17.28
CA THR A 52 -11.13 -19.80 16.64
C THR A 52 -11.01 -19.01 15.34
N LEU A 53 -10.19 -17.96 15.30
CA LEU A 53 -10.03 -17.10 14.13
C LEU A 53 -9.21 -17.75 13.01
N SER A 54 -8.15 -18.46 13.36
CA SER A 54 -7.25 -19.12 12.38
C SER A 54 -7.75 -20.48 11.93
N ASN A 55 -8.62 -21.12 12.73
CA ASN A 55 -8.99 -22.53 12.60
C ASN A 55 -7.75 -23.48 12.63
N GLN A 56 -6.74 -23.10 13.43
CA GLN A 56 -5.51 -23.83 13.63
C GLN A 56 -5.18 -23.86 15.13
N LYS A 57 -4.53 -24.93 15.61
CA LYS A 57 -4.05 -25.00 16.99
C LYS A 57 -3.02 -23.88 17.22
N VAL A 58 -3.21 -23.11 18.28
CA VAL A 58 -2.23 -22.11 18.73
C VAL A 58 -1.12 -22.80 19.52
N ILE A 59 0.12 -22.48 19.22
CA ILE A 59 1.28 -23.08 19.88
C ILE A 59 1.85 -22.08 20.87
N THR A 60 1.94 -22.49 22.13
CA THR A 60 2.41 -21.63 23.24
C THR A 60 3.62 -22.19 23.95
N ASP A 61 3.88 -23.50 23.81
CA ASP A 61 4.98 -24.19 24.45
C ASP A 61 5.72 -25.10 23.46
N MET A 62 7.02 -25.24 23.64
CA MET A 62 7.89 -26.07 22.81
C MET A 62 7.74 -27.57 23.13
N PHE A 63 7.35 -27.91 24.36
CA PHE A 63 7.32 -29.26 24.91
C PHE A 63 5.89 -29.74 25.21
N THR A 64 4.93 -29.40 24.37
CA THR A 64 3.59 -29.99 24.50
C THR A 64 3.64 -31.49 24.21
N VAL A 65 3.04 -32.25 25.09
CA VAL A 65 2.91 -33.73 24.94
C VAL A 65 1.80 -34.01 23.93
N ASP A 66 2.09 -33.78 22.65
CA ASP A 66 1.27 -34.25 21.53
C ASP A 66 1.96 -35.48 20.97
N TYR A 67 1.26 -36.61 20.91
CA TYR A 67 1.75 -37.87 20.33
C TYR A 67 1.98 -37.80 18.79
N THR A 68 2.09 -36.62 18.20
CA THR A 68 2.47 -36.50 16.81
C THR A 68 4.00 -36.57 16.69
N PRO A 69 4.55 -37.41 15.80
CA PRO A 69 6.00 -37.55 15.62
C PRO A 69 6.66 -36.31 14.98
N ASP A 70 5.97 -35.16 14.95
CA ASP A 70 6.38 -33.95 14.26
C ASP A 70 7.04 -32.96 15.21
N VAL A 71 8.21 -32.46 14.81
CA VAL A 71 8.93 -31.41 15.53
C VAL A 71 8.31 -30.06 15.09
N HIS A 72 7.30 -29.62 15.81
CA HIS A 72 6.44 -28.47 15.43
C HIS A 72 7.19 -27.22 15.00
N HIS A 73 8.28 -26.82 15.68
CA HIS A 73 9.03 -25.62 15.31
C HIS A 73 9.77 -25.78 13.96
N ILE A 74 10.19 -27.01 13.60
CA ILE A 74 10.85 -27.27 12.31
C ILE A 74 9.83 -27.36 11.19
N SER A 75 8.70 -28.05 11.40
CA SER A 75 7.67 -28.21 10.37
C SER A 75 7.03 -26.88 10.00
N LEU A 76 6.72 -26.03 10.97
CA LEU A 76 6.23 -24.69 10.74
C LEU A 76 7.26 -23.79 10.05
N ALA A 77 8.51 -23.84 10.49
CA ALA A 77 9.59 -23.07 9.88
C ALA A 77 9.79 -23.40 8.39
N LYS A 78 9.66 -24.70 8.02
CA LYS A 78 9.76 -25.16 6.62
C LYS A 78 8.53 -24.82 5.78
N LYS A 79 7.34 -24.83 6.39
CA LYS A 79 6.06 -24.60 5.72
C LYS A 79 5.79 -23.13 5.44
N ALA A 80 6.34 -22.24 6.26
CA ALA A 80 6.06 -20.80 6.20
C ALA A 80 6.49 -20.15 4.88
N ASP A 81 5.58 -19.46 4.21
CA ASP A 81 5.87 -18.51 3.13
C ASP A 81 6.33 -17.15 3.68
N LEU A 82 5.88 -16.81 4.91
CA LEU A 82 6.25 -15.59 5.63
C LEU A 82 6.14 -15.83 7.15
N PHE A 83 7.11 -15.32 7.90
CA PHE A 83 7.03 -15.23 9.34
C PHE A 83 6.84 -13.78 9.79
N VAL A 84 5.75 -13.51 10.50
CA VAL A 84 5.41 -12.16 11.02
C VAL A 84 5.49 -12.18 12.54
N VAL A 85 6.18 -11.22 13.15
CA VAL A 85 6.14 -10.99 14.60
C VAL A 85 5.40 -9.69 14.86
N ALA A 86 4.18 -9.82 15.34
CA ALA A 86 3.26 -8.68 15.57
C ALA A 86 2.32 -8.98 16.77
N PRO A 87 2.23 -8.08 17.76
CA PRO A 87 3.18 -6.98 18.00
C PRO A 87 4.57 -7.51 18.38
N ALA A 88 5.63 -6.78 18.05
CA ALA A 88 6.99 -7.12 18.48
C ALA A 88 7.45 -6.19 19.62
N THR A 89 7.67 -6.74 20.80
CA THR A 89 8.23 -6.01 21.95
C THR A 89 9.73 -5.77 21.78
N ALA A 90 10.30 -4.81 22.51
CA ALA A 90 11.75 -4.63 22.58
C ALA A 90 12.50 -5.90 22.99
N ASN A 91 11.91 -6.70 23.90
CA ASN A 91 12.48 -7.98 24.34
C ASN A 91 12.61 -8.98 23.19
N ILE A 92 11.53 -9.19 22.41
CA ILE A 92 11.58 -10.14 21.30
C ILE A 92 12.53 -9.67 20.19
N ILE A 93 12.58 -8.36 19.90
CA ILE A 93 13.51 -7.79 18.94
C ILE A 93 14.96 -8.02 19.37
N ALA A 94 15.27 -7.83 20.65
CA ALA A 94 16.59 -8.11 21.21
C ALA A 94 16.95 -9.60 21.08
N LYS A 95 16.05 -10.52 21.45
CA LYS A 95 16.26 -11.96 21.30
C LYS A 95 16.55 -12.35 19.85
N ILE A 96 15.73 -11.85 18.91
CA ILE A 96 15.89 -12.13 17.48
C ILE A 96 17.23 -11.58 16.97
N ALA A 97 17.60 -10.35 17.33
CA ALA A 97 18.86 -9.72 16.90
C ALA A 97 20.10 -10.49 17.33
N HIS A 98 20.03 -11.17 18.48
CA HIS A 98 21.14 -11.94 19.07
C HIS A 98 21.01 -13.46 18.92
N GLY A 99 19.98 -13.96 18.20
CA GLY A 99 19.80 -15.40 17.97
C GLY A 99 19.42 -16.20 19.21
N ILE A 100 18.80 -15.56 20.22
CA ILE A 100 18.33 -16.24 21.42
C ILE A 100 17.06 -17.01 21.09
N ALA A 101 17.08 -18.32 21.29
CA ALA A 101 16.00 -19.26 20.93
C ALA A 101 15.57 -20.05 22.17
N ASP A 102 14.97 -19.36 23.14
CA ASP A 102 14.61 -19.90 24.47
C ASP A 102 13.11 -20.18 24.64
N ASP A 103 12.33 -19.94 23.60
CA ASP A 103 10.89 -20.23 23.53
C ASP A 103 10.48 -20.73 22.14
N MET A 104 9.23 -21.19 22.01
CA MET A 104 8.69 -21.73 20.75
C MET A 104 8.73 -20.70 19.61
N LEU A 105 8.46 -19.41 19.88
CA LEU A 105 8.44 -18.36 18.87
C LEU A 105 9.85 -18.11 18.33
N THR A 106 10.80 -17.85 19.21
CA THR A 106 12.19 -17.51 18.84
C THR A 106 12.90 -18.70 18.19
N THR A 107 12.64 -19.94 18.65
CA THR A 107 13.19 -21.16 18.05
C THR A 107 12.67 -21.37 16.63
N THR A 108 11.35 -21.25 16.42
CA THR A 108 10.75 -21.38 15.08
C THR A 108 11.21 -20.25 14.16
N PHE A 109 11.29 -19.01 14.68
CA PHE A 109 11.75 -17.85 13.91
C PHE A 109 13.20 -18.03 13.44
N LEU A 110 14.08 -18.54 14.31
CA LEU A 110 15.49 -18.79 13.97
C LEU A 110 15.61 -19.88 12.90
N ALA A 111 14.78 -20.94 12.97
CA ALA A 111 14.78 -22.05 12.01
C ALA A 111 14.14 -21.70 10.66
N ALA A 112 13.31 -20.67 10.58
CA ALA A 112 12.60 -20.29 9.36
C ALA A 112 13.53 -19.66 8.31
N THR A 113 13.37 -20.06 7.05
CA THR A 113 14.15 -19.54 5.89
C THR A 113 13.35 -18.58 5.01
N CYS A 114 12.03 -18.49 5.25
CA CYS A 114 11.15 -17.56 4.55
C CYS A 114 11.46 -16.09 4.91
N PRO A 115 10.93 -15.10 4.14
CA PRO A 115 10.97 -13.70 4.53
C PRO A 115 10.41 -13.48 5.94
N LYS A 116 10.93 -12.50 6.66
CA LYS A 116 10.59 -12.22 8.05
C LYS A 116 10.17 -10.77 8.21
N LEU A 117 8.98 -10.53 8.78
CA LEU A 117 8.44 -9.21 9.06
C LEU A 117 8.33 -9.02 10.57
N ILE A 118 8.95 -7.96 11.08
CA ILE A 118 8.88 -7.56 12.49
C ILE A 118 8.10 -6.25 12.57
N VAL A 119 7.07 -6.21 13.40
CA VAL A 119 6.18 -5.05 13.59
C VAL A 119 6.32 -4.55 15.02
N PRO A 120 7.24 -3.59 15.28
CA PRO A 120 7.49 -3.06 16.61
C PRO A 120 6.26 -2.37 17.20
N ALA A 121 5.99 -2.65 18.49
CA ALA A 121 4.98 -1.94 19.27
C ALA A 121 5.44 -1.83 20.73
N MET A 122 5.69 -0.61 21.19
CA MET A 122 6.19 -0.33 22.55
C MET A 122 6.05 1.16 22.89
N ASN A 123 6.31 1.52 24.14
CA ASN A 123 6.41 2.93 24.54
C ASN A 123 7.50 3.66 23.71
N THR A 124 7.30 4.96 23.48
CA THR A 124 8.21 5.80 22.67
C THR A 124 9.64 5.76 23.18
N ASN A 125 9.86 5.89 24.50
CA ASN A 125 11.20 5.88 25.10
C ASN A 125 11.90 4.52 24.92
N MET A 126 11.11 3.41 24.95
CA MET A 126 11.66 2.08 24.67
C MET A 126 12.04 1.93 23.19
N LEU A 127 11.25 2.50 22.29
CA LEU A 127 11.55 2.47 20.86
C LEU A 127 12.77 3.31 20.52
N ASP A 128 12.84 4.56 21.05
CA ASP A 128 13.94 5.49 20.79
C ASP A 128 15.21 5.16 21.59
N ASN A 129 15.16 4.16 22.48
CA ASN A 129 16.33 3.71 23.22
C ASN A 129 17.42 3.22 22.25
N PRO A 130 18.67 3.70 22.37
CA PRO A 130 19.77 3.33 21.46
C PRO A 130 19.96 1.82 21.32
N ILE A 131 19.84 1.05 22.41
CA ILE A 131 19.95 -0.41 22.38
C ILE A 131 18.83 -1.04 21.52
N THR A 132 17.60 -0.52 21.62
CA THR A 132 16.49 -1.00 20.78
C THR A 132 16.73 -0.65 19.32
N GLN A 133 17.22 0.56 19.02
CA GLN A 133 17.55 0.97 17.65
C GLN A 133 18.69 0.14 17.07
N ASP A 134 19.72 -0.18 17.83
CA ASP A 134 20.82 -1.07 17.42
C ASP A 134 20.32 -2.49 17.12
N ASN A 135 19.41 -3.02 17.94
CA ASN A 135 18.79 -4.33 17.70
C ASN A 135 17.94 -4.32 16.42
N ILE A 136 17.17 -3.25 16.18
CA ILE A 136 16.40 -3.07 14.94
C ILE A 136 17.34 -2.99 13.73
N ALA A 137 18.43 -2.22 13.83
CA ALA A 137 19.44 -2.12 12.78
C ALA A 137 20.11 -3.49 12.49
N THR A 138 20.38 -4.25 13.53
CA THR A 138 20.93 -5.62 13.43
C THR A 138 19.95 -6.55 12.70
N CYS A 139 18.66 -6.53 13.05
CA CYS A 139 17.65 -7.30 12.34
C CYS A 139 17.59 -6.92 10.84
N LYS A 140 17.62 -5.63 10.52
CA LYS A 140 17.65 -5.14 9.12
C LYS A 140 18.91 -5.62 8.38
N LYS A 141 20.08 -5.56 9.02
CA LYS A 141 21.36 -6.05 8.48
C LYS A 141 21.29 -7.53 8.07
N TYR A 142 20.53 -8.34 8.80
CA TYR A 142 20.31 -9.75 8.49
C TYR A 142 19.12 -10.00 7.55
N GLY A 143 18.63 -8.98 6.86
CA GLY A 143 17.61 -9.11 5.83
C GLY A 143 16.18 -9.21 6.33
N MET A 144 15.93 -8.91 7.61
CA MET A 144 14.59 -8.88 8.15
C MET A 144 13.89 -7.55 7.81
N HIS A 145 12.64 -7.63 7.46
CA HIS A 145 11.80 -6.46 7.20
C HIS A 145 11.26 -5.90 8.51
N ILE A 146 11.48 -4.61 8.74
CA ILE A 146 11.00 -3.93 9.93
C ILE A 146 9.96 -2.90 9.50
N MET A 147 8.74 -3.05 9.99
CA MET A 147 7.71 -2.05 9.74
C MET A 147 7.89 -0.88 10.69
N CYS A 148 7.76 0.35 10.18
CA CYS A 148 7.79 1.53 11.05
C CYS A 148 6.55 1.51 11.95
N SER A 149 6.74 1.74 13.24
CA SER A 149 5.63 1.94 14.16
C SER A 149 4.88 3.22 13.83
N GLY A 150 3.55 3.18 13.93
CA GLY A 150 2.71 4.36 13.79
C GLY A 150 2.99 5.40 14.88
N ALA A 151 2.63 6.65 14.60
CA ALA A 151 2.58 7.72 15.60
C ALA A 151 1.14 7.94 16.06
N GLY A 152 0.94 8.27 17.33
CA GLY A 152 -0.39 8.55 17.86
C GLY A 152 -0.48 8.36 19.37
N TYR A 153 -1.71 8.27 19.87
CA TYR A 153 -1.98 8.04 21.29
C TYR A 153 -1.60 6.61 21.69
N LEU A 154 -0.76 6.49 22.70
CA LEU A 154 -0.30 5.22 23.26
C LEU A 154 -1.12 4.86 24.49
N ALA A 155 -1.17 3.56 24.83
CA ALA A 155 -1.92 3.06 25.98
C ALA A 155 -1.42 3.60 27.33
N CYS A 156 -0.18 4.10 27.40
CA CYS A 156 0.37 4.77 28.58
C CYS A 156 -0.06 6.24 28.75
N GLY A 157 -0.86 6.78 27.83
CA GLY A 157 -1.31 8.18 27.84
C GLY A 157 -0.41 9.14 27.05
N ASP A 158 0.74 8.70 26.57
CA ASP A 158 1.65 9.50 25.76
C ASP A 158 1.17 9.60 24.30
N VAL A 159 1.57 10.68 23.62
CA VAL A 159 1.44 10.82 22.16
C VAL A 159 2.83 10.73 21.55
N GLY A 160 3.06 9.74 20.69
CA GLY A 160 4.38 9.54 20.11
C GLY A 160 4.45 8.35 19.15
N LYS A 161 5.66 7.97 18.79
CA LYS A 161 5.97 6.79 18.01
C LYS A 161 5.87 5.53 18.87
N GLY A 162 5.67 4.37 18.26
CA GLY A 162 5.65 3.09 18.97
C GLY A 162 4.28 2.40 18.99
N ARG A 163 3.26 3.05 18.41
CA ARG A 163 1.95 2.44 18.21
C ARG A 163 2.06 1.34 17.14
N LEU A 164 1.38 0.21 17.39
CA LEU A 164 1.22 -0.81 16.35
C LEU A 164 0.49 -0.18 15.14
N PRO A 165 1.02 -0.34 13.91
CA PRO A 165 0.29 0.01 12.69
C PRO A 165 -1.09 -0.63 12.65
N GLU A 166 -2.00 -0.07 11.87
CA GLU A 166 -3.32 -0.66 11.74
C GLU A 166 -3.23 -2.03 11.01
N PRO A 167 -4.14 -2.97 11.29
CA PRO A 167 -4.11 -4.31 10.70
C PRO A 167 -4.01 -4.31 9.18
N GLU A 168 -4.66 -3.35 8.51
CA GLU A 168 -4.67 -3.18 7.06
C GLU A 168 -3.28 -2.77 6.51
N GLU A 169 -2.51 -1.98 7.28
CA GLU A 169 -1.14 -1.60 6.91
C GLU A 169 -0.19 -2.80 7.04
N ILE A 170 -0.38 -3.63 8.08
CA ILE A 170 0.40 -4.86 8.27
C ILE A 170 0.07 -5.86 7.16
N GLU A 171 -1.20 -5.98 6.79
CA GLU A 171 -1.66 -6.82 5.69
C GLU A 171 -1.05 -6.40 4.35
N ASP A 172 -0.96 -5.09 4.08
CA ASP A 172 -0.29 -4.55 2.90
C ASP A 172 1.20 -4.91 2.86
N ALA A 173 1.90 -4.83 4.01
CA ALA A 173 3.29 -5.26 4.12
C ALA A 173 3.44 -6.78 3.88
N ILE A 174 2.56 -7.59 4.46
CA ILE A 174 2.52 -9.05 4.24
C ILE A 174 2.35 -9.35 2.75
N ALA A 175 1.37 -8.74 2.09
CA ALA A 175 1.10 -8.94 0.67
C ALA A 175 2.34 -8.65 -0.19
N SER A 176 3.09 -7.60 0.13
CA SER A 176 4.30 -7.23 -0.59
C SER A 176 5.43 -8.26 -0.48
N LEU A 177 5.48 -8.99 0.65
CA LEU A 177 6.57 -9.92 0.94
C LEU A 177 6.30 -11.34 0.46
N VAL A 178 5.03 -11.74 0.32
CA VAL A 178 4.65 -13.10 -0.12
C VAL A 178 4.44 -13.22 -1.62
N GLU A 179 4.37 -12.11 -2.36
CA GLU A 179 4.20 -12.15 -3.81
C GLU A 179 5.49 -12.64 -4.48
N THR A 180 5.36 -13.63 -5.35
CA THR A 180 6.47 -14.28 -6.04
C THR A 180 6.55 -13.91 -7.53
N ASP A 181 5.45 -13.42 -8.12
CA ASP A 181 5.38 -13.02 -9.53
C ASP A 181 5.95 -11.60 -9.74
N ARG A 182 7.29 -11.49 -9.72
CA ARG A 182 8.03 -10.23 -9.74
C ARG A 182 8.41 -9.78 -11.14
N TYR A 183 7.43 -9.75 -12.08
CA TYR A 183 7.68 -9.43 -13.48
C TYR A 183 8.10 -7.96 -13.74
N LEU A 184 7.97 -7.07 -12.76
CA LEU A 184 8.45 -5.68 -12.80
C LEU A 184 9.76 -5.48 -12.05
N ASN A 185 10.45 -6.55 -11.65
CA ASN A 185 11.72 -6.43 -10.93
C ASN A 185 12.75 -5.61 -11.71
N GLY A 186 13.39 -4.66 -11.04
CA GLY A 186 14.37 -3.74 -11.63
C GLY A 186 13.75 -2.57 -12.40
N ARG A 187 12.42 -2.49 -12.57
CA ARG A 187 11.74 -1.35 -13.20
C ARG A 187 11.36 -0.27 -12.19
N HIS A 188 11.45 0.98 -12.62
CA HIS A 188 10.94 2.13 -11.87
C HIS A 188 9.60 2.56 -12.46
N VAL A 189 8.54 2.51 -11.64
CA VAL A 189 7.18 2.88 -12.01
C VAL A 189 6.76 4.16 -11.27
N VAL A 190 6.40 5.19 -12.00
CA VAL A 190 5.86 6.45 -11.47
C VAL A 190 4.35 6.46 -11.66
N ILE A 191 3.61 6.71 -10.61
CA ILE A 191 2.14 6.67 -10.62
C ILE A 191 1.61 7.97 -10.03
N THR A 192 0.62 8.59 -10.66
CA THR A 192 -0.09 9.73 -10.07
C THR A 192 -1.42 9.26 -9.45
N ALA A 193 -1.81 9.85 -8.32
CA ALA A 193 -3.05 9.51 -7.63
C ALA A 193 -3.72 10.74 -7.01
N GLY A 194 -4.99 10.58 -6.64
CA GLY A 194 -5.78 11.61 -5.97
C GLY A 194 -6.34 12.64 -6.91
N ALA A 195 -6.87 13.71 -6.34
CA ALA A 195 -7.25 14.91 -7.04
C ALA A 195 -6.28 16.02 -6.68
N THR A 196 -5.99 16.90 -7.62
CA THR A 196 -5.34 18.18 -7.34
C THR A 196 -6.34 19.16 -6.73
N GLN A 197 -5.83 20.12 -5.99
CA GLN A 197 -6.60 21.19 -5.36
C GLN A 197 -6.07 22.52 -5.86
N GLU A 198 -6.93 23.28 -6.55
CA GLU A 198 -6.56 24.57 -7.11
C GLU A 198 -7.10 25.67 -6.20
N GLU A 199 -6.22 26.29 -5.46
CA GLU A 199 -6.58 27.27 -4.42
C GLU A 199 -7.18 28.53 -5.02
N ILE A 200 -8.36 28.94 -4.51
CA ILE A 200 -9.00 30.22 -4.76
C ILE A 200 -8.47 31.26 -3.77
N ASP A 201 -8.41 30.84 -2.49
CA ASP A 201 -7.88 31.61 -1.38
C ASP A 201 -7.36 30.63 -0.29
N PRO A 202 -6.75 31.05 0.82
CA PRO A 202 -6.21 30.13 1.85
C PRO A 202 -7.25 29.17 2.48
N VAL A 203 -8.54 29.32 2.16
CA VAL A 203 -9.63 28.55 2.78
C VAL A 203 -10.37 27.68 1.77
N ARG A 204 -10.46 28.12 0.49
CA ARG A 204 -11.27 27.48 -0.54
C ARG A 204 -10.46 27.08 -1.75
N TYR A 205 -10.82 25.96 -2.36
CA TYR A 205 -10.18 25.41 -3.56
C TYR A 205 -11.20 24.73 -4.47
N ILE A 206 -10.84 24.58 -5.73
CA ILE A 206 -11.54 23.75 -6.73
C ILE A 206 -10.83 22.41 -6.78
N THR A 207 -11.58 21.31 -6.83
CA THR A 207 -11.04 19.94 -6.91
C THR A 207 -12.00 19.00 -7.62
N ASN A 208 -11.50 17.82 -7.99
CA ASN A 208 -12.27 16.70 -8.52
C ASN A 208 -12.70 15.74 -7.42
N HIS A 209 -13.73 14.92 -7.67
CA HIS A 209 -14.26 13.95 -6.70
C HIS A 209 -13.35 12.71 -6.47
N SER A 210 -12.17 12.65 -7.07
CA SER A 210 -11.28 11.51 -6.94
C SER A 210 -10.80 11.32 -5.50
N THR A 211 -10.83 10.07 -5.03
CA THR A 211 -10.35 9.66 -3.71
C THR A 211 -8.92 9.11 -3.73
N GLY A 212 -8.33 8.91 -4.91
CA GLY A 212 -6.99 8.33 -5.07
C GLY A 212 -6.93 6.80 -5.01
N LYS A 213 -8.01 6.10 -4.65
CA LYS A 213 -8.02 4.64 -4.45
C LYS A 213 -7.40 3.85 -5.61
N MET A 214 -7.69 4.22 -6.87
CA MET A 214 -7.18 3.48 -8.04
C MET A 214 -5.66 3.62 -8.17
N GLY A 215 -5.11 4.83 -8.04
CA GLY A 215 -3.67 5.06 -8.10
C GLY A 215 -2.91 4.37 -6.96
N TYR A 216 -3.50 4.34 -5.76
CA TYR A 216 -2.95 3.59 -4.62
C TYR A 216 -2.98 2.07 -4.85
N ALA A 217 -4.05 1.52 -5.44
CA ALA A 217 -4.11 0.11 -5.81
C ALA A 217 -3.05 -0.24 -6.86
N LEU A 218 -2.88 0.59 -7.90
CA LEU A 218 -1.82 0.42 -8.90
C LEU A 218 -0.42 0.47 -8.27
N ALA A 219 -0.18 1.39 -7.31
CA ALA A 219 1.09 1.50 -6.62
C ALA A 219 1.42 0.24 -5.79
N LYS A 220 0.43 -0.29 -5.06
CA LYS A 220 0.56 -1.55 -4.31
C LYS A 220 0.86 -2.73 -5.23
N GLU A 221 0.13 -2.89 -6.32
CA GLU A 221 0.31 -4.00 -7.24
C GLU A 221 1.63 -3.89 -8.02
N ALA A 222 2.06 -2.70 -8.45
CA ALA A 222 3.36 -2.50 -9.09
C ALA A 222 4.52 -2.87 -8.15
N ARG A 223 4.45 -2.44 -6.88
CA ARG A 223 5.40 -2.83 -5.83
C ARG A 223 5.38 -4.35 -5.60
N ASN A 224 4.20 -4.97 -5.50
CA ASN A 224 4.06 -6.42 -5.34
C ASN A 224 4.71 -7.17 -6.52
N ALA A 225 4.57 -6.64 -7.74
CA ALA A 225 5.24 -7.17 -8.93
C ALA A 225 6.77 -6.90 -8.97
N GLY A 226 7.34 -6.28 -7.94
CA GLY A 226 8.79 -6.09 -7.78
C GLY A 226 9.33 -4.74 -8.27
N ALA A 227 8.49 -3.82 -8.70
CA ALA A 227 8.93 -2.49 -9.13
C ALA A 227 9.41 -1.62 -7.96
N LYS A 228 10.35 -0.73 -8.25
CA LYS A 228 10.53 0.48 -7.46
C LYS A 228 9.39 1.44 -7.83
N VAL A 229 8.61 1.89 -6.85
CA VAL A 229 7.42 2.73 -7.10
C VAL A 229 7.58 4.11 -6.48
N THR A 230 7.35 5.14 -7.29
CA THR A 230 7.15 6.52 -6.83
C THR A 230 5.69 6.90 -7.07
N LEU A 231 4.95 7.14 -5.98
CA LEU A 231 3.55 7.57 -6.01
C LEU A 231 3.47 9.07 -5.78
N ILE A 232 3.13 9.84 -6.83
CA ILE A 232 2.89 11.28 -6.75
C ILE A 232 1.42 11.48 -6.40
N SER A 233 1.14 11.85 -5.17
CA SER A 233 -0.22 11.87 -4.63
C SER A 233 -0.70 13.29 -4.33
N GLY A 234 -1.81 13.68 -4.96
CA GLY A 234 -2.65 14.74 -4.45
C GLY A 234 -3.20 14.37 -3.06
N LYS A 235 -3.88 15.30 -2.41
CA LYS A 235 -4.35 15.09 -1.04
C LYS A 235 -5.38 13.96 -0.97
N THR A 236 -5.10 12.95 -0.15
CA THR A 236 -5.99 11.82 0.13
C THR A 236 -6.00 11.51 1.63
N ASN A 237 -6.97 10.70 2.07
CA ASN A 237 -7.01 10.14 3.44
C ASN A 237 -6.53 8.69 3.47
N LEU A 238 -5.94 8.19 2.37
CA LEU A 238 -5.45 6.82 2.29
C LEU A 238 -4.11 6.70 3.02
N PRO A 239 -3.88 5.59 3.73
CA PRO A 239 -2.58 5.33 4.34
C PRO A 239 -1.52 5.16 3.25
N GLN A 240 -0.28 5.56 3.57
CA GLN A 240 0.85 5.35 2.67
C GLN A 240 1.09 3.85 2.46
N PRO A 241 1.15 3.36 1.21
CA PRO A 241 1.43 1.95 0.95
C PRO A 241 2.83 1.57 1.41
N TYR A 242 2.96 0.40 2.02
CA TYR A 242 4.25 -0.12 2.47
C TYR A 242 5.26 -0.24 1.31
N GLY A 243 6.49 0.24 1.50
CA GLY A 243 7.56 0.12 0.50
C GLY A 243 7.36 0.92 -0.78
N VAL A 244 6.51 1.95 -0.76
CA VAL A 244 6.28 2.90 -1.86
C VAL A 244 6.80 4.27 -1.46
N ASP A 245 7.58 4.90 -2.34
CA ASP A 245 8.04 6.27 -2.18
C ASP A 245 6.91 7.24 -2.53
N VAL A 246 6.35 7.95 -1.54
CA VAL A 246 5.23 8.88 -1.76
C VAL A 246 5.71 10.32 -1.80
N VAL A 247 5.37 11.02 -2.88
CA VAL A 247 5.58 12.46 -3.08
C VAL A 247 4.23 13.15 -3.01
N ASN A 248 4.00 13.91 -1.94
CA ASN A 248 2.75 14.64 -1.77
C ASN A 248 2.79 15.96 -2.53
N VAL A 249 1.72 16.25 -3.27
CA VAL A 249 1.50 17.46 -4.06
C VAL A 249 0.12 18.04 -3.77
N ILE A 250 -0.08 19.31 -4.10
CA ILE A 250 -1.36 19.99 -3.87
C ILE A 250 -2.00 20.33 -5.21
N SER A 251 -1.34 21.12 -6.03
CA SER A 251 -1.88 21.67 -7.28
C SER A 251 -1.53 20.82 -8.51
N ALA A 252 -2.17 21.10 -9.63
CA ALA A 252 -1.82 20.57 -10.94
C ALA A 252 -0.38 20.94 -11.33
N ALA A 253 0.09 22.12 -10.98
CA ALA A 253 1.45 22.56 -11.23
C ALA A 253 2.46 21.73 -10.44
N ASP A 254 2.24 21.55 -9.12
CA ASP A 254 3.12 20.69 -8.29
C ASP A 254 3.19 19.26 -8.83
N MET A 255 2.05 18.72 -9.29
CA MET A 255 1.99 17.38 -9.88
C MET A 255 2.76 17.33 -11.20
N ALA A 256 2.64 18.32 -12.06
CA ALA A 256 3.38 18.43 -13.31
C ALA A 256 4.90 18.43 -13.05
N ASP A 257 5.37 19.29 -12.17
CA ASP A 257 6.78 19.39 -11.81
C ASP A 257 7.31 18.06 -11.23
N SER A 258 6.53 17.45 -10.34
CA SER A 258 6.92 16.17 -9.73
C SER A 258 6.97 15.03 -10.75
N VAL A 259 6.02 14.97 -11.70
CA VAL A 259 6.05 13.97 -12.79
C VAL A 259 7.25 14.19 -13.69
N VAL A 260 7.50 15.43 -14.14
CA VAL A 260 8.64 15.75 -15.04
C VAL A 260 9.96 15.41 -14.39
N ASN A 261 10.15 15.73 -13.10
CA ASN A 261 11.38 15.45 -12.36
C ASN A 261 11.66 13.93 -12.18
N ASN A 262 10.62 13.09 -12.21
CA ASN A 262 10.76 11.64 -12.09
C ASN A 262 10.73 10.93 -13.46
N PHE A 263 10.26 11.59 -14.51
CA PHE A 263 10.00 11.00 -15.82
C PHE A 263 11.25 10.41 -16.47
N GLU A 264 12.37 11.12 -16.42
CA GLU A 264 13.62 10.66 -17.05
C GLU A 264 14.14 9.33 -16.48
N LYS A 265 13.85 9.05 -15.21
CA LYS A 265 14.32 7.83 -14.51
C LYS A 265 13.27 6.72 -14.52
N ALA A 266 12.05 7.02 -14.97
CA ALA A 266 10.95 6.06 -14.99
C ALA A 266 11.02 5.14 -16.21
N ASP A 267 10.72 3.85 -16.02
CA ASP A 267 10.47 2.91 -17.10
C ASP A 267 9.00 2.90 -17.50
N VAL A 268 8.12 3.18 -16.53
CA VAL A 268 6.67 3.22 -16.72
C VAL A 268 6.10 4.43 -16.00
N VAL A 269 5.19 5.16 -16.65
CA VAL A 269 4.42 6.25 -16.02
C VAL A 269 2.93 6.00 -16.18
N ILE A 270 2.21 6.02 -15.06
CA ILE A 270 0.76 5.78 -15.02
C ILE A 270 0.06 7.04 -14.49
N MET A 271 -0.65 7.73 -15.36
CA MET A 271 -1.37 8.96 -15.05
C MET A 271 -2.79 8.64 -14.62
N SER A 272 -2.97 8.27 -13.33
CA SER A 272 -4.26 7.89 -12.74
C SER A 272 -4.92 9.00 -11.92
N ALA A 273 -4.22 10.10 -11.65
CA ALA A 273 -4.76 11.24 -10.90
C ALA A 273 -5.85 11.97 -11.69
N ALA A 274 -6.82 12.51 -10.98
CA ALA A 274 -7.79 13.47 -11.51
C ALA A 274 -7.22 14.89 -11.38
N VAL A 275 -6.38 15.26 -12.33
CA VAL A 275 -5.79 16.59 -12.41
C VAL A 275 -6.85 17.60 -12.87
N ALA A 276 -6.91 18.76 -12.24
CA ALA A 276 -7.82 19.83 -12.68
C ALA A 276 -7.36 20.44 -14.01
N ASP A 277 -8.26 20.56 -14.98
CA ASP A 277 -8.00 21.19 -16.29
C ASP A 277 -7.88 22.71 -16.19
N TYR A 278 -8.40 23.28 -15.11
CA TYR A 278 -8.44 24.72 -14.87
C TYR A 278 -8.02 25.06 -13.45
N THR A 279 -7.31 26.18 -13.30
CA THR A 279 -6.92 26.77 -12.01
C THR A 279 -7.33 28.24 -11.98
N PRO A 280 -7.58 28.85 -10.80
CA PRO A 280 -7.84 30.28 -10.72
C PRO A 280 -6.74 31.10 -11.40
N LEU A 281 -7.14 32.11 -12.19
CA LEU A 281 -6.21 33.02 -12.87
C LEU A 281 -5.32 33.72 -11.84
N GLU A 282 -5.92 34.15 -10.73
CA GLU A 282 -5.28 34.79 -9.59
C GLU A 282 -5.73 34.09 -8.30
N LYS A 283 -4.78 33.82 -7.42
CA LYS A 283 -5.02 33.30 -6.08
C LYS A 283 -5.04 34.49 -5.12
N ALA A 284 -6.08 34.58 -4.30
CA ALA A 284 -6.16 35.60 -3.27
C ALA A 284 -5.29 35.25 -2.06
N ASP A 285 -4.46 36.17 -1.59
CA ASP A 285 -3.60 35.98 -0.40
C ASP A 285 -4.39 35.91 0.91
N HIS A 286 -5.61 36.45 0.91
CA HIS A 286 -6.51 36.46 2.05
C HIS A 286 -7.87 35.89 1.69
N LYS A 287 -8.55 35.33 2.71
CA LYS A 287 -9.92 34.83 2.54
C LYS A 287 -10.81 35.92 1.93
N ILE A 288 -11.38 35.68 0.75
CA ILE A 288 -12.32 36.56 0.10
C ILE A 288 -13.54 36.73 1.01
N LYS A 289 -13.80 37.96 1.45
CA LYS A 289 -14.95 38.26 2.30
C LYS A 289 -16.24 38.25 1.47
N LYS A 290 -17.34 37.86 2.12
CA LYS A 290 -18.66 37.97 1.51
C LYS A 290 -18.96 39.44 1.23
N ALA A 291 -19.34 39.75 0.02
CA ALA A 291 -19.85 41.03 -0.43
C ALA A 291 -21.30 40.88 -0.91
N ASP A 292 -21.98 41.98 -1.13
CA ASP A 292 -23.32 41.97 -1.73
C ASP A 292 -23.19 41.61 -3.22
N GLY A 293 -23.87 40.52 -3.61
CA GLY A 293 -23.91 40.01 -4.99
C GLY A 293 -23.15 38.70 -5.18
N ASP A 294 -23.09 38.23 -6.43
CA ASP A 294 -22.46 36.98 -6.83
C ASP A 294 -20.94 37.11 -6.94
N LEU A 295 -20.22 36.02 -6.66
CA LEU A 295 -18.78 35.95 -6.85
C LEU A 295 -18.46 35.20 -8.15
N SER A 296 -17.76 35.86 -9.08
CA SER A 296 -17.21 35.23 -10.28
C SER A 296 -15.72 35.00 -10.13
N ILE A 297 -15.24 33.79 -10.51
CA ILE A 297 -13.83 33.41 -10.47
C ILE A 297 -13.38 33.14 -11.90
N SER A 298 -12.40 33.90 -12.37
CA SER A 298 -11.76 33.68 -13.68
C SER A 298 -10.79 32.50 -13.56
N LEU A 299 -10.85 31.58 -14.52
CA LEU A 299 -10.01 30.40 -14.57
C LEU A 299 -9.09 30.43 -15.80
N LYS A 300 -7.88 29.91 -15.67
CA LYS A 300 -6.95 29.60 -16.76
C LYS A 300 -6.71 28.11 -16.88
N ARG A 301 -6.34 27.64 -18.06
CA ARG A 301 -5.97 26.22 -18.28
C ARG A 301 -4.70 25.86 -17.50
N THR A 302 -4.70 24.66 -16.96
CA THR A 302 -3.52 24.02 -16.39
C THR A 302 -2.67 23.38 -17.48
N GLN A 303 -1.47 22.93 -17.11
CA GLN A 303 -0.57 22.22 -18.01
C GLN A 303 -1.08 20.79 -18.25
N ASP A 304 -1.06 20.36 -19.51
CA ASP A 304 -1.41 18.97 -19.86
C ASP A 304 -0.20 18.05 -19.69
N ILE A 305 -0.12 17.43 -18.51
CA ILE A 305 1.02 16.63 -18.11
C ILE A 305 1.19 15.42 -19.04
N LEU A 306 0.08 14.73 -19.41
CA LEU A 306 0.15 13.54 -20.25
C LEU A 306 0.67 13.89 -21.66
N LEU A 307 0.23 15.02 -22.22
CA LEU A 307 0.74 15.50 -23.50
C LEU A 307 2.22 15.83 -23.44
N GLU A 308 2.68 16.46 -22.36
CA GLU A 308 4.08 16.82 -22.19
C GLU A 308 4.99 15.62 -22.10
N ILE A 309 4.67 14.65 -21.23
CA ILE A 309 5.48 13.42 -21.10
C ILE A 309 5.42 12.57 -22.36
N GLY A 310 4.28 12.53 -23.07
CA GLY A 310 4.16 11.81 -24.33
C GLY A 310 5.09 12.36 -25.41
N LYS A 311 5.30 13.69 -25.48
CA LYS A 311 6.26 14.31 -26.40
C LYS A 311 7.73 13.99 -26.07
N LYS A 312 8.03 13.78 -24.78
CA LYS A 312 9.39 13.49 -24.26
C LYS A 312 9.66 12.01 -24.09
N LYS A 313 8.67 11.14 -24.38
CA LYS A 313 8.74 9.70 -24.16
C LYS A 313 9.91 9.07 -24.93
N ARG A 314 10.71 8.26 -24.24
CA ARG A 314 11.77 7.44 -24.84
C ARG A 314 11.16 6.16 -25.40
N GLU A 315 11.84 5.54 -26.35
CA GLU A 315 11.37 4.31 -27.03
C GLU A 315 11.06 3.16 -26.06
N ASN A 316 11.82 3.03 -24.98
CA ASN A 316 11.65 1.97 -23.98
C ASN A 316 10.74 2.35 -22.79
N GLN A 317 10.15 3.53 -22.80
CA GLN A 317 9.21 3.95 -21.75
C GLN A 317 7.79 3.60 -22.12
N VAL A 318 7.02 3.16 -21.12
CA VAL A 318 5.58 2.93 -21.27
C VAL A 318 4.80 4.03 -20.54
N VAL A 319 3.89 4.66 -21.27
CA VAL A 319 3.00 5.72 -20.72
C VAL A 319 1.57 5.23 -20.78
N ILE A 320 0.93 5.18 -19.60
CA ILE A 320 -0.47 4.75 -19.42
C ILE A 320 -1.27 5.94 -18.91
N GLY A 321 -2.27 6.37 -19.67
CA GLY A 321 -3.20 7.43 -19.27
C GLY A 321 -4.52 6.87 -18.79
N PHE A 322 -5.23 7.61 -17.94
CA PHE A 322 -6.62 7.33 -17.58
C PHE A 322 -7.55 8.32 -18.30
N ALA A 323 -8.71 7.83 -18.72
CA ALA A 323 -9.79 8.63 -19.25
C ALA A 323 -11.08 8.27 -18.54
N MET A 324 -11.77 9.29 -18.04
CA MET A 324 -13.10 9.15 -17.46
C MET A 324 -14.08 9.93 -18.33
N GLU A 325 -14.99 9.21 -18.95
CA GLU A 325 -15.88 9.76 -19.96
C GLU A 325 -17.34 9.48 -19.59
N THR A 326 -18.21 10.41 -19.97
CA THR A 326 -19.65 10.25 -19.82
C THR A 326 -20.33 9.77 -21.10
N GLU A 327 -19.71 10.01 -22.27
CA GLU A 327 -20.22 9.70 -23.60
C GLU A 327 -19.06 9.36 -24.54
N ASN A 328 -19.33 8.55 -25.57
CA ASN A 328 -18.37 8.19 -26.62
C ASN A 328 -17.01 7.69 -26.11
N LEU A 329 -17.06 6.85 -25.03
CA LEU A 329 -15.88 6.39 -24.27
C LEU A 329 -14.73 5.90 -25.18
N LEU A 330 -15.03 5.01 -26.15
CA LEU A 330 -14.00 4.40 -27.00
C LEU A 330 -13.38 5.39 -27.97
N GLU A 331 -14.20 6.25 -28.59
CA GLU A 331 -13.75 7.23 -29.56
C GLU A 331 -12.86 8.30 -28.88
N ASN A 332 -13.31 8.85 -27.75
CA ASN A 332 -12.57 9.84 -26.99
C ASN A 332 -11.25 9.25 -26.45
N ALA A 333 -11.27 8.02 -25.97
CA ALA A 333 -10.06 7.35 -25.46
C ALA A 333 -9.06 7.04 -26.58
N ALA A 334 -9.52 6.59 -27.76
CA ALA A 334 -8.66 6.37 -28.92
C ALA A 334 -8.01 7.67 -29.45
N LYS A 335 -8.78 8.75 -29.47
CA LYS A 335 -8.27 10.08 -29.82
C LYS A 335 -7.21 10.53 -28.80
N LYS A 336 -7.49 10.40 -27.50
CA LYS A 336 -6.55 10.71 -26.41
C LYS A 336 -5.27 9.91 -26.51
N LEU A 337 -5.35 8.61 -26.84
CA LEU A 337 -4.21 7.74 -27.05
C LEU A 337 -3.22 8.32 -28.09
N GLN A 338 -3.76 8.72 -29.25
CA GLN A 338 -2.96 9.27 -30.35
C GLN A 338 -2.43 10.67 -30.04
N GLU A 339 -3.31 11.59 -29.59
CA GLU A 339 -2.93 12.98 -29.33
C GLU A 339 -1.89 13.11 -28.21
N LYS A 340 -1.92 12.20 -27.20
CA LYS A 340 -1.01 12.23 -26.07
C LYS A 340 0.20 11.32 -26.25
N ASN A 341 0.33 10.60 -27.36
CA ASN A 341 1.38 9.62 -27.61
C ASN A 341 1.54 8.62 -26.45
N ALA A 342 0.41 8.17 -25.87
CA ALA A 342 0.38 7.15 -24.82
C ALA A 342 0.40 5.76 -25.44
N ASP A 343 0.89 4.77 -24.69
CA ASP A 343 0.88 3.37 -25.14
C ASP A 343 -0.46 2.69 -24.82
N TYR A 344 -1.08 3.10 -23.71
CA TYR A 344 -2.39 2.63 -23.28
C TYR A 344 -3.23 3.75 -22.69
N ILE A 345 -4.54 3.68 -22.90
CA ILE A 345 -5.53 4.47 -22.18
C ILE A 345 -6.47 3.53 -21.44
N ILE A 346 -6.59 3.74 -20.15
CA ILE A 346 -7.54 3.04 -19.29
C ILE A 346 -8.81 3.90 -19.22
N ALA A 347 -9.84 3.45 -19.92
CA ALA A 347 -11.10 4.16 -20.02
C ALA A 347 -12.13 3.64 -19.01
N ASN A 348 -12.69 4.54 -18.21
CA ASN A 348 -13.69 4.24 -17.18
C ASN A 348 -14.98 5.04 -17.45
N SER A 349 -16.15 4.39 -17.34
CA SER A 349 -17.46 5.03 -17.43
C SER A 349 -17.98 5.33 -16.02
N ILE A 350 -18.39 6.57 -15.77
CA ILE A 350 -19.05 6.94 -14.49
C ILE A 350 -20.54 6.64 -14.46
N ARG A 351 -21.15 6.24 -15.60
CA ARG A 351 -22.58 5.95 -15.72
C ARG A 351 -22.93 4.51 -15.32
N GLU A 352 -21.93 3.61 -15.28
CA GLU A 352 -22.17 2.20 -14.97
C GLU A 352 -22.22 1.97 -13.45
N PRO A 353 -23.25 1.27 -12.94
CA PRO A 353 -23.34 0.94 -11.51
C PRO A 353 -22.10 0.14 -11.07
N GLY A 354 -21.43 0.57 -9.99
CA GLY A 354 -20.19 -0.05 -9.50
C GLY A 354 -18.90 0.52 -10.07
N ALA A 355 -18.99 1.46 -11.04
CA ALA A 355 -17.84 2.21 -11.55
C ALA A 355 -17.81 3.63 -10.99
N GLY A 356 -16.63 4.26 -10.95
CA GLY A 356 -16.48 5.68 -10.62
C GLY A 356 -15.70 5.98 -9.34
N PHE A 357 -15.87 7.22 -8.85
CA PHE A 357 -15.17 7.72 -7.66
C PHE A 357 -15.78 7.16 -6.36
N GLY A 358 -14.94 6.95 -5.35
CA GLY A 358 -15.38 6.60 -3.99
C GLY A 358 -15.74 5.14 -3.74
N VAL A 359 -16.19 4.38 -4.74
CA VAL A 359 -16.49 2.94 -4.64
C VAL A 359 -15.22 2.08 -4.67
N ASP A 360 -15.30 0.84 -4.19
CA ASP A 360 -14.17 -0.10 -4.14
C ASP A 360 -14.04 -0.98 -5.39
N THR A 361 -15.00 -0.87 -6.30
CA THR A 361 -15.03 -1.56 -7.59
C THR A 361 -14.76 -0.62 -8.75
N ASN A 362 -14.46 -1.18 -9.92
CA ASN A 362 -14.31 -0.44 -11.16
C ASN A 362 -14.72 -1.28 -12.38
N ILE A 363 -15.10 -0.62 -13.48
CA ILE A 363 -15.33 -1.20 -14.79
C ILE A 363 -14.47 -0.40 -15.76
N VAL A 364 -13.44 -1.03 -16.31
CA VAL A 364 -12.51 -0.34 -17.20
C VAL A 364 -12.29 -1.11 -18.49
N LYS A 365 -11.98 -0.35 -19.54
CA LYS A 365 -11.48 -0.88 -20.82
C LYS A 365 -10.04 -0.43 -21.01
N ILE A 366 -9.18 -1.37 -21.39
CA ILE A 366 -7.79 -1.09 -21.76
C ILE A 366 -7.75 -0.88 -23.27
N ILE A 367 -7.33 0.29 -23.70
CA ILE A 367 -7.24 0.67 -25.12
C ILE A 367 -5.78 0.84 -25.49
N SER A 368 -5.35 0.09 -26.49
CA SER A 368 -4.04 0.18 -27.15
C SER A 368 -4.20 0.60 -28.60
N PRO A 369 -3.13 0.87 -29.35
CA PRO A 369 -3.23 1.14 -30.78
C PRO A 369 -3.86 0.03 -31.61
N THR A 370 -3.84 -1.21 -31.13
CA THR A 370 -4.23 -2.42 -31.88
C THR A 370 -5.38 -3.20 -31.24
N SER A 371 -5.74 -2.92 -30.01
CA SER A 371 -6.74 -3.72 -29.26
C SER A 371 -7.53 -2.91 -28.25
N VAL A 372 -8.72 -3.41 -27.95
CA VAL A 372 -9.56 -2.96 -26.83
C VAL A 372 -9.91 -4.19 -26.02
N GLU A 373 -9.61 -4.17 -24.72
CA GLU A 373 -9.96 -5.21 -23.77
C GLU A 373 -10.89 -4.69 -22.68
N ASP A 374 -11.98 -5.40 -22.42
CA ASP A 374 -12.96 -5.06 -21.39
C ASP A 374 -12.74 -5.96 -20.18
N LEU A 375 -12.42 -5.39 -19.03
CA LEU A 375 -12.15 -6.15 -17.80
C LEU A 375 -13.42 -6.47 -16.99
N GLY A 376 -14.57 -5.89 -17.37
CA GLY A 376 -15.81 -6.03 -16.61
C GLY A 376 -15.73 -5.40 -15.20
N LEU A 377 -16.64 -5.83 -14.31
CA LEU A 377 -16.68 -5.36 -12.92
C LEU A 377 -15.70 -6.13 -12.04
N LEU A 378 -14.69 -5.44 -11.53
CA LEU A 378 -13.66 -5.97 -10.65
C LEU A 378 -13.49 -5.04 -9.43
N SER A 379 -12.89 -5.55 -8.36
CA SER A 379 -12.36 -4.68 -7.30
C SER A 379 -11.22 -3.81 -7.85
N LYS A 380 -10.93 -2.68 -7.21
CA LYS A 380 -9.83 -1.80 -7.64
C LYS A 380 -8.46 -2.49 -7.58
N ASP A 381 -8.24 -3.39 -6.64
CA ASP A 381 -7.00 -4.16 -6.53
C ASP A 381 -6.90 -5.19 -7.68
N GLU A 382 -7.98 -5.91 -8.00
CA GLU A 382 -8.02 -6.81 -9.16
C GLU A 382 -7.87 -6.03 -10.46
N THR A 383 -8.55 -4.89 -10.61
CA THR A 383 -8.41 -4.00 -11.76
C THR A 383 -6.96 -3.54 -11.95
N ALA A 384 -6.29 -3.12 -10.87
CA ALA A 384 -4.88 -2.71 -10.90
C ALA A 384 -3.98 -3.85 -11.37
N LYS A 385 -4.20 -5.06 -10.85
CA LYS A 385 -3.46 -6.26 -11.23
C LYS A 385 -3.61 -6.60 -12.70
N GLU A 386 -4.85 -6.59 -13.23
CA GLU A 386 -5.11 -6.89 -14.64
C GLU A 386 -4.54 -5.80 -15.56
N ILE A 387 -4.66 -4.52 -15.22
CA ILE A 387 -4.05 -3.41 -15.98
C ILE A 387 -2.53 -3.62 -16.08
N LEU A 388 -1.84 -3.83 -14.94
CA LEU A 388 -0.38 -3.97 -14.94
C LEU A 388 0.07 -5.23 -15.70
N ARG A 389 -0.66 -6.33 -15.56
CA ARG A 389 -0.36 -7.57 -16.29
C ARG A 389 -0.54 -7.40 -17.79
N HIS A 390 -1.68 -6.86 -18.22
CA HIS A 390 -1.95 -6.64 -19.64
C HIS A 390 -0.94 -5.69 -20.29
N CYS A 391 -0.66 -4.56 -19.63
CA CYS A 391 0.19 -3.52 -20.21
C CYS A 391 1.69 -3.82 -20.10
N LEU A 392 2.15 -4.58 -19.08
CA LEU A 392 3.56 -4.64 -18.71
C LEU A 392 4.15 -6.05 -18.63
N LYS A 393 3.33 -7.11 -18.52
CA LYS A 393 3.81 -8.49 -18.50
C LYS A 393 3.86 -9.01 -19.94
N LYS A 394 5.06 -8.98 -20.52
CA LYS A 394 5.36 -9.61 -21.84
C LYS A 394 5.74 -11.06 -21.66
#